data_ef22fc73e8d3594fa638cea59393654c
#
_entry.id   ef22fc73e8d3594fa638cea59393654c
#
_cell.length_a   1.000
_cell.length_b   1.000
_cell.length_c   1.000
_cell.angle_alpha   90.00
_cell.angle_beta   90.00
_cell.angle_gamma   90.00
#
_symmetry.space_group_name_H-M   'P 1'
#
loop_
_entity.id
_entity.type
_entity.pdbx_description
1 polymer ?
#
loop_
_entity_poly.entity_id
_entity_poly.type
_entity_poly.pdbx_seq_one_letter_code
_entity_poly.pdbx_strand_id
1 'polypeptide(L)'
;MRNLTIDAFGDNILSVSNIPGGSLTARHDMVKLALNSLIMDSGIRADCEIFGLFKDLIPVEALAEEETLQRGRGRQGLLPDFKLDIPGPGAGPGALGNVETRLAELKVCGAVESYYPRNGARARAKKGVERRAGLLMGEYRRPLAALDTRYHGVEEGEKGPLVRRLEGYGELLTWVVGAFQEGSRDLHNLIEMLADNKAAVIGLQRGREASDHERSQILSGYRRTLSTTSARASSGCLLGRIAKVGEGQRAAAKRRAWALKEAERHQEERRAHWRAHVHCSGEGGN
;
A
#
# COMPACT_ATOMS: atom_id res chain seq x y z
N MET A 1 -3.17 -23.91 -8.98
CA MET A 1 -3.23 -22.52 -9.43
C MET A 1 -4.32 -22.47 -10.50
N ARG A 2 -5.35 -21.64 -10.33
CA ARG A 2 -6.33 -21.38 -11.39
C ARG A 2 -5.58 -20.67 -12.53
N ASN A 3 -5.84 -21.07 -13.78
CA ASN A 3 -5.25 -20.40 -14.94
C ASN A 3 -5.68 -18.93 -14.92
N LEU A 4 -4.75 -18.02 -14.62
CA LEU A 4 -5.00 -16.59 -14.68
C LEU A 4 -4.96 -16.18 -16.15
N THR A 5 -6.12 -15.97 -16.75
CA THR A 5 -6.22 -15.36 -18.08
C THR A 5 -6.10 -13.86 -17.91
N ILE A 6 -5.11 -13.24 -18.54
CA ILE A 6 -4.95 -11.79 -18.52
C ILE A 6 -6.11 -11.20 -19.35
N ASP A 7 -6.93 -10.35 -18.73
CA ASP A 7 -7.94 -9.61 -19.46
C ASP A 7 -7.30 -8.52 -20.36
N ALA A 8 -8.07 -8.00 -21.30
CA ALA A 8 -7.59 -7.05 -22.29
C ALA A 8 -7.04 -5.74 -21.66
N PHE A 9 -7.36 -5.48 -20.40
CA PHE A 9 -6.96 -4.26 -19.67
C PHE A 9 -5.90 -4.53 -18.59
N GLY A 10 -5.58 -5.79 -18.32
CA GLY A 10 -4.64 -6.17 -17.26
C GLY A 10 -5.17 -5.96 -15.84
N ASP A 11 -6.43 -5.62 -15.67
CA ASP A 11 -7.04 -5.29 -14.38
C ASP A 11 -7.03 -6.47 -13.42
N ASN A 12 -7.23 -7.68 -13.93
CA ASN A 12 -7.17 -8.90 -13.16
C ASN A 12 -5.77 -9.18 -12.60
N ILE A 13 -4.69 -8.78 -13.31
CA ILE A 13 -3.32 -8.89 -12.80
C ILE A 13 -3.08 -7.88 -11.68
N LEU A 14 -3.57 -6.66 -11.82
CA LEU A 14 -3.42 -5.62 -10.81
C LEU A 14 -4.25 -5.88 -9.55
N SER A 15 -5.38 -6.58 -9.70
CA SER A 15 -6.31 -6.86 -8.59
C SER A 15 -6.01 -8.14 -7.82
N VAL A 16 -5.26 -9.10 -8.38
CA VAL A 16 -4.96 -10.38 -7.69
C VAL A 16 -4.00 -10.14 -6.53
N SER A 17 -4.49 -10.31 -5.31
CA SER A 17 -3.70 -10.18 -4.08
C SER A 17 -2.72 -11.34 -3.85
N ASN A 18 -2.97 -12.51 -4.47
CA ASN A 18 -2.26 -13.77 -4.20
C ASN A 18 -1.03 -14.00 -5.08
N ILE A 19 -0.55 -13.01 -5.84
CA ILE A 19 0.69 -13.14 -6.58
C ILE A 19 1.85 -12.84 -5.60
N PRO A 20 2.72 -13.82 -5.32
CA PRO A 20 3.83 -13.61 -4.40
C PRO A 20 4.76 -12.49 -4.84
N GLY A 21 5.27 -11.70 -3.90
CA GLY A 21 6.37 -10.80 -4.15
C GLY A 21 6.14 -9.33 -3.86
N GLY A 22 5.17 -8.98 -3.03
CA GLY A 22 5.11 -7.62 -2.43
C GLY A 22 4.92 -6.46 -3.41
N SER A 23 4.53 -6.72 -4.67
CA SER A 23 4.44 -5.66 -5.70
C SER A 23 3.43 -4.55 -5.37
N LEU A 24 2.39 -4.86 -4.59
CA LEU A 24 1.43 -3.84 -4.12
C LEU A 24 2.05 -2.97 -3.03
N THR A 25 2.77 -3.58 -2.10
CA THR A 25 3.53 -2.88 -1.07
C THR A 25 4.59 -1.99 -1.71
N ALA A 26 5.39 -2.52 -2.64
CA ALA A 26 6.39 -1.73 -3.36
C ALA A 26 5.78 -0.52 -4.10
N ARG A 27 4.59 -0.68 -4.68
CA ARG A 27 3.86 0.44 -5.30
C ARG A 27 3.46 1.50 -4.28
N HIS A 28 2.92 1.07 -3.13
CA HIS A 28 2.58 1.95 -2.03
C HIS A 28 3.82 2.69 -1.53
N ASP A 29 4.91 1.96 -1.26
CA ASP A 29 6.15 2.52 -0.72
C ASP A 29 6.81 3.54 -1.66
N MET A 30 6.76 3.32 -2.97
CA MET A 30 7.26 4.30 -3.94
C MET A 30 6.49 5.64 -3.86
N VAL A 31 5.16 5.58 -3.76
CA VAL A 31 4.33 6.79 -3.63
C VAL A 31 4.56 7.46 -2.28
N LYS A 32 4.67 6.67 -1.21
CA LYS A 32 4.97 7.12 0.15
C LYS A 32 6.30 7.86 0.22
N LEU A 33 7.36 7.29 -0.37
CA LEU A 33 8.68 7.94 -0.44
C LEU A 33 8.65 9.24 -1.22
N ALA A 34 7.91 9.29 -2.34
CA ALA A 34 7.76 10.52 -3.11
C ALA A 34 7.04 11.61 -2.31
N LEU A 35 5.94 11.26 -1.62
CA LEU A 35 5.23 12.20 -0.73
C LEU A 35 6.14 12.69 0.40
N ASN A 36 6.86 11.79 1.06
CA ASN A 36 7.81 12.16 2.09
C ASN A 36 8.87 13.15 1.59
N SER A 37 9.40 12.91 0.39
CA SER A 37 10.36 13.82 -0.25
C SER A 37 9.76 15.21 -0.51
N LEU A 38 8.51 15.30 -0.97
CA LEU A 38 7.83 16.58 -1.18
C LEU A 38 7.54 17.31 0.13
N ILE A 39 7.16 16.57 1.18
CA ILE A 39 6.92 17.13 2.51
C ILE A 39 8.21 17.73 3.06
N MET A 40 9.32 16.99 3.01
CA MET A 40 10.62 17.48 3.47
C MET A 40 11.12 18.65 2.62
N ASP A 41 10.93 18.61 1.29
CA ASP A 41 11.30 19.72 0.39
C ASP A 41 10.52 21.01 0.70
N SER A 42 9.29 20.88 1.20
CA SER A 42 8.49 22.03 1.62
C SER A 42 8.92 22.62 2.96
N GLY A 43 9.84 21.99 3.71
CA GLY A 43 10.28 22.38 5.03
C GLY A 43 9.34 21.92 6.17
N ILE A 44 8.38 21.07 5.88
CA ILE A 44 7.50 20.45 6.88
C ILE A 44 8.18 19.21 7.44
N ARG A 45 8.16 19.06 8.77
CA ARG A 45 8.66 17.86 9.42
C ARG A 45 7.65 16.73 9.32
N ALA A 46 8.12 15.55 8.91
CA ALA A 46 7.32 14.34 8.89
C ALA A 46 8.12 13.15 9.43
N ASP A 47 7.47 12.33 10.23
CA ASP A 47 7.93 11.01 10.61
C ASP A 47 7.09 9.97 9.83
N CYS A 48 7.76 8.94 9.30
CA CYS A 48 7.09 7.84 8.59
C CYS A 48 7.01 6.59 9.48
N GLU A 49 5.92 5.82 9.34
CA GLU A 49 5.73 4.55 10.05
C GLU A 49 5.84 4.69 11.57
N ILE A 50 4.84 5.31 12.17
CA ILE A 50 4.86 5.65 13.60
C ILE A 50 4.57 4.41 14.43
N PHE A 51 5.61 3.72 14.82
CA PHE A 51 5.51 2.56 15.69
C PHE A 51 5.21 2.97 17.14
N GLY A 52 4.37 2.19 17.80
CA GLY A 52 4.14 2.33 19.24
C GLY A 52 3.30 3.54 19.65
N LEU A 53 2.52 4.14 18.73
CA LEU A 53 1.65 5.29 19.02
C LEU A 53 0.71 5.07 20.22
N PHE A 54 0.30 3.82 20.42
CA PHE A 54 -0.63 3.40 21.48
C PHE A 54 -0.01 2.44 22.51
N LYS A 55 1.32 2.22 22.41
CA LYS A 55 2.01 1.18 23.18
C LYS A 55 1.86 1.33 24.70
N ASP A 56 1.89 2.55 25.19
CA ASP A 56 1.74 2.89 26.60
C ASP A 56 0.30 2.78 27.13
N LEU A 57 -0.67 2.62 26.25
CA LEU A 57 -2.08 2.44 26.58
C LEU A 57 -2.53 0.97 26.47
N ILE A 58 -1.66 0.07 26.04
CA ILE A 58 -1.95 -1.36 25.92
C ILE A 58 -1.16 -2.10 26.99
N PRO A 59 -1.78 -3.00 27.78
CA PRO A 59 -1.07 -3.79 28.78
C PRO A 59 0.10 -4.56 28.19
N VAL A 60 1.21 -4.66 28.92
CA VAL A 60 2.46 -5.29 28.44
C VAL A 60 2.22 -6.73 27.99
N GLU A 61 1.36 -7.45 28.68
CA GLU A 61 0.98 -8.84 28.37
C GLU A 61 0.26 -8.97 27.03
N ALA A 62 -0.45 -7.91 26.63
CA ALA A 62 -1.22 -7.85 25.40
C ALA A 62 -0.38 -7.34 24.20
N LEU A 63 0.75 -6.71 24.43
CA LEU A 63 1.57 -6.11 23.36
C LEU A 63 2.04 -7.14 22.34
N ALA A 64 2.44 -8.34 22.78
CA ALA A 64 2.88 -9.41 21.89
C ALA A 64 1.74 -9.91 20.99
N GLU A 65 0.52 -10.00 21.50
CA GLU A 65 -0.69 -10.35 20.76
C GLU A 65 -1.01 -9.26 19.72
N GLU A 66 -0.93 -8.00 20.13
CA GLU A 66 -1.18 -6.84 19.26
C GLU A 66 -0.12 -6.70 18.16
N GLU A 67 1.15 -6.93 18.46
CA GLU A 67 2.21 -6.99 17.44
C GLU A 67 1.97 -8.11 16.43
N THR A 68 1.45 -9.26 16.86
CA THR A 68 1.07 -10.37 15.99
C THR A 68 -0.13 -9.99 15.13
N LEU A 69 -1.13 -9.30 15.66
CA LEU A 69 -2.27 -8.77 14.93
C LEU A 69 -1.85 -7.70 13.91
N GLN A 70 -0.86 -6.88 14.23
CA GLN A 70 -0.29 -5.87 13.33
C GLN A 70 0.47 -6.52 12.16
N ARG A 71 1.12 -7.67 12.36
CA ARG A 71 1.85 -8.43 11.32
C ARG A 71 0.95 -9.34 10.49
N GLY A 72 -0.30 -9.59 10.91
CA GLY A 72 -1.24 -10.47 10.23
C GLY A 72 -1.63 -9.96 8.85
N ARG A 73 -1.63 -10.86 7.85
CA ARG A 73 -2.02 -10.57 6.46
C ARG A 73 -3.38 -9.89 6.40
N GLY A 74 -3.42 -8.64 5.93
CA GLY A 74 -4.63 -7.88 5.66
C GLY A 74 -5.08 -6.91 6.74
N ARG A 75 -4.44 -6.87 7.89
CA ARG A 75 -4.60 -5.81 8.88
C ARG A 75 -3.30 -5.01 8.91
N GLN A 76 -3.23 -3.96 8.14
CA GLN A 76 -2.32 -2.86 8.45
C GLN A 76 -2.83 -2.35 9.78
N GLY A 77 -2.16 -2.76 10.85
CA GLY A 77 -2.52 -2.35 12.17
C GLY A 77 -2.44 -0.85 12.25
N LEU A 78 -2.92 -0.31 13.26
CA LEU A 78 -2.97 1.02 13.81
C LEU A 78 -1.66 1.85 13.64
N LEU A 79 -0.96 1.70 12.51
CA LEU A 79 0.27 2.38 12.17
C LEU A 79 -0.02 3.39 11.05
N PRO A 80 -0.21 4.67 11.38
CA PRO A 80 -0.31 5.71 10.37
C PRO A 80 0.96 5.75 9.53
N ASP A 81 0.80 5.96 8.23
CA ASP A 81 1.94 6.09 7.33
C ASP A 81 2.80 7.31 7.65
N PHE A 82 2.17 8.38 8.16
CA PHE A 82 2.84 9.63 8.47
C PHE A 82 2.31 10.26 9.75
N LYS A 83 3.23 10.94 10.45
CA LYS A 83 2.96 11.95 11.47
C LYS A 83 3.61 13.25 11.02
N LEU A 84 2.83 14.31 10.93
CA LEU A 84 3.22 15.59 10.36
C LEU A 84 3.14 16.69 11.40
N ASP A 85 4.14 17.54 11.45
CA ASP A 85 4.11 18.77 12.22
C ASP A 85 3.75 19.93 11.26
N ILE A 86 2.46 20.24 11.18
CA ILE A 86 1.91 21.24 10.27
C ILE A 86 1.86 22.60 10.96
N PRO A 87 2.24 23.70 10.29
CA PRO A 87 2.04 25.04 10.83
C PRO A 87 0.54 25.27 11.11
N GLY A 88 0.22 25.65 12.34
CA GLY A 88 -1.15 25.94 12.75
C GLY A 88 -1.71 27.19 12.07
N PRO A 89 -3.02 27.42 12.17
CA PRO A 89 -3.66 28.60 11.59
C PRO A 89 -3.00 29.89 12.09
N GLY A 90 -2.57 30.76 11.16
CA GLY A 90 -1.91 32.03 11.47
C GLY A 90 -0.42 31.94 11.78
N ALA A 91 0.17 30.75 11.78
CA ALA A 91 1.63 30.63 11.82
C ALA A 91 2.20 30.98 10.45
N GLY A 92 3.04 32.00 10.40
CA GLY A 92 3.81 32.30 9.18
C GLY A 92 4.76 31.14 8.84
N PRO A 93 5.19 31.00 7.58
CA PRO A 93 6.15 29.98 7.16
C PRO A 93 7.44 30.10 7.98
N GLY A 94 7.89 28.97 8.55
CA GLY A 94 9.07 28.93 9.40
C GLY A 94 8.86 29.47 10.83
N ALA A 95 7.64 29.86 11.20
CA ALA A 95 7.36 30.24 12.58
C ALA A 95 7.38 28.98 13.46
N LEU A 96 8.23 28.99 14.48
CA LEU A 96 8.27 28.02 15.59
C LEU A 96 7.04 28.12 16.52
N GLY A 97 6.06 28.88 16.10
CA GLY A 97 4.83 29.13 16.84
C GLY A 97 3.86 28.00 16.78
N ASN A 98 2.66 27.99 16.84
CA ASN A 98 1.65 26.97 16.93
C ASN A 98 1.81 25.86 15.85
N VAL A 99 2.42 24.74 16.25
CA VAL A 99 2.56 23.56 15.40
C VAL A 99 1.49 22.56 15.78
N GLU A 100 0.73 22.12 14.82
CA GLU A 100 -0.30 21.09 14.97
C GLU A 100 0.24 19.75 14.45
N THR A 101 0.31 18.75 15.34
CA THR A 101 0.70 17.40 14.92
C THR A 101 -0.51 16.66 14.40
N ARG A 102 -0.44 16.18 13.15
CA ARG A 102 -1.48 15.42 12.47
C ARG A 102 -0.99 14.04 12.06
N LEU A 103 -1.90 13.10 12.06
CA LEU A 103 -1.65 11.76 11.50
C LEU A 103 -2.23 11.68 10.09
N ALA A 104 -1.55 10.93 9.22
CA ALA A 104 -2.02 10.68 7.86
C ALA A 104 -1.83 9.24 7.43
N GLU A 105 -2.77 8.74 6.66
CA GLU A 105 -2.78 7.41 6.05
C GLU A 105 -2.80 7.54 4.53
N LEU A 106 -1.87 6.86 3.87
CA LEU A 106 -1.80 6.78 2.42
C LEU A 106 -2.44 5.48 1.92
N LYS A 107 -3.29 5.58 0.91
CA LYS A 107 -3.77 4.42 0.14
C LYS A 107 -3.52 4.61 -1.34
N VAL A 108 -2.94 3.59 -1.96
CA VAL A 108 -2.76 3.55 -3.42
C VAL A 108 -3.73 2.50 -3.97
N CYS A 109 -4.81 2.97 -4.60
CA CYS A 109 -5.85 2.11 -5.16
C CYS A 109 -5.42 1.46 -6.46
N GLY A 110 -5.77 0.18 -6.64
CA GLY A 110 -5.66 -0.52 -7.92
C GLY A 110 -6.85 -0.26 -8.83
N ALA A 111 -6.70 -0.53 -10.12
CA ALA A 111 -7.78 -0.52 -11.09
C ALA A 111 -8.67 -1.77 -10.92
N VAL A 112 -9.49 -1.79 -9.87
CA VAL A 112 -10.41 -2.90 -9.61
C VAL A 112 -11.86 -2.43 -9.81
N GLU A 113 -12.72 -3.36 -10.23
CA GLU A 113 -14.13 -3.06 -10.57
C GLU A 113 -14.91 -2.46 -9.39
N SER A 114 -14.55 -2.81 -8.15
CA SER A 114 -15.15 -2.23 -6.95
C SER A 114 -14.91 -0.74 -6.79
N TYR A 115 -13.78 -0.23 -7.32
CA TYR A 115 -13.46 1.20 -7.32
C TYR A 115 -13.85 1.89 -8.63
N TYR A 116 -13.73 1.16 -9.76
CA TYR A 116 -13.92 1.69 -11.10
C TYR A 116 -14.89 0.79 -11.89
N PRO A 117 -16.20 0.88 -11.65
CA PRO A 117 -17.17 0.12 -12.41
C PRO A 117 -17.05 0.46 -13.90
N ARG A 118 -17.10 -0.55 -14.77
CA ARG A 118 -16.84 -0.47 -16.21
C ARG A 118 -17.57 0.66 -16.93
N ASN A 119 -18.81 0.96 -16.50
CA ASN A 119 -19.60 2.01 -17.09
C ASN A 119 -19.36 3.35 -16.35
N GLY A 120 -18.66 4.28 -16.99
CA GLY A 120 -18.42 5.63 -16.47
C GLY A 120 -17.24 5.73 -15.50
N ALA A 121 -16.20 4.91 -15.67
CA ALA A 121 -15.01 4.85 -14.81
C ALA A 121 -14.41 6.22 -14.52
N ARG A 122 -14.23 7.06 -15.55
CA ARG A 122 -13.62 8.39 -15.38
C ARG A 122 -14.46 9.35 -14.52
N ALA A 123 -15.77 9.38 -14.71
CA ALA A 123 -16.66 10.23 -13.92
C ALA A 123 -16.78 9.78 -12.46
N ARG A 124 -16.54 8.48 -12.21
CA ARG A 124 -16.64 7.88 -10.88
C ARG A 124 -15.29 7.69 -10.17
N ALA A 125 -14.18 7.89 -10.87
CA ALA A 125 -12.83 7.74 -10.33
C ALA A 125 -12.64 8.62 -9.09
N LYS A 126 -12.93 9.92 -9.19
CA LYS A 126 -12.88 10.85 -8.07
C LYS A 126 -13.81 10.42 -6.91
N LYS A 127 -15.05 9.99 -7.23
CA LYS A 127 -15.99 9.50 -6.22
C LYS A 127 -15.49 8.23 -5.52
N GLY A 128 -14.82 7.33 -6.24
CA GLY A 128 -14.21 6.12 -5.68
C GLY A 128 -13.10 6.44 -4.68
N VAL A 129 -12.24 7.40 -5.01
CA VAL A 129 -11.16 7.87 -4.14
C VAL A 129 -11.70 8.54 -2.89
N GLU A 130 -12.69 9.44 -3.02
CA GLU A 130 -13.32 10.10 -1.85
C GLU A 130 -14.05 9.09 -0.96
N ARG A 131 -14.76 8.13 -1.54
CA ARG A 131 -15.38 7.05 -0.77
C ARG A 131 -14.34 6.24 0.01
N ARG A 132 -13.19 5.93 -0.59
CA ARG A 132 -12.12 5.21 0.10
C ARG A 132 -11.54 6.03 1.24
N ALA A 133 -11.32 7.33 1.02
CA ALA A 133 -10.86 8.25 2.05
C ALA A 133 -11.81 8.25 3.26
N GLY A 134 -13.11 8.37 3.03
CA GLY A 134 -14.11 8.35 4.11
C GLY A 134 -14.17 7.05 4.92
N LEU A 135 -13.70 5.92 4.38
CA LEU A 135 -13.66 4.65 5.11
C LEU A 135 -12.44 4.51 6.02
N LEU A 136 -11.33 5.20 5.72
CA LEU A 136 -10.06 5.02 6.43
C LEU A 136 -10.16 5.39 7.92
N MET A 137 -10.82 6.47 8.26
CA MET A 137 -11.02 6.84 9.66
C MET A 137 -11.71 5.72 10.45
N GLY A 138 -12.73 5.08 9.86
CA GLY A 138 -13.43 3.95 10.48
C GLY A 138 -12.54 2.72 10.63
N GLU A 139 -11.60 2.50 9.71
CA GLU A 139 -10.63 1.40 9.77
C GLU A 139 -9.66 1.55 10.97
N TYR A 140 -9.37 2.77 11.38
CA TYR A 140 -8.59 3.06 12.59
C TYR A 140 -9.43 3.05 13.86
N ARG A 141 -10.57 3.73 13.85
CA ARG A 141 -11.40 3.92 15.04
C ARG A 141 -11.99 2.63 15.57
N ARG A 142 -12.48 1.74 14.71
CA ARG A 142 -13.13 0.48 15.14
C ARG A 142 -12.19 -0.46 15.91
N PRO A 143 -10.98 -0.79 15.41
CA PRO A 143 -10.04 -1.61 16.17
C PRO A 143 -9.66 -0.98 17.51
N LEU A 144 -9.41 0.34 17.55
CA LEU A 144 -9.08 1.04 18.80
C LEU A 144 -10.22 0.99 19.82
N ALA A 145 -11.46 1.18 19.38
CA ALA A 145 -12.62 1.04 20.26
C ALA A 145 -12.77 -0.40 20.81
N ALA A 146 -12.51 -1.41 19.97
CA ALA A 146 -12.52 -2.81 20.41
C ALA A 146 -11.43 -3.10 21.45
N LEU A 147 -10.24 -2.50 21.30
CA LEU A 147 -9.17 -2.62 22.29
C LEU A 147 -9.50 -1.85 23.58
N ASP A 148 -10.10 -0.67 23.48
CA ASP A 148 -10.57 0.09 24.63
C ASP A 148 -11.61 -0.72 25.43
N THR A 149 -12.57 -1.38 24.77
CA THR A 149 -13.51 -2.27 25.45
C THR A 149 -12.80 -3.45 26.12
N ARG A 150 -11.84 -4.07 25.41
CA ARG A 150 -11.13 -5.26 25.90
C ARG A 150 -10.20 -4.97 27.09
N TYR A 151 -9.43 -3.88 27.04
CA TYR A 151 -8.36 -3.63 28.01
C TYR A 151 -8.68 -2.54 29.02
N HIS A 152 -9.63 -1.66 28.72
CA HIS A 152 -10.00 -0.55 29.59
C HIS A 152 -11.44 -0.63 30.11
N GLY A 153 -12.19 -1.71 29.75
CA GLY A 153 -13.56 -1.91 30.22
C GLY A 153 -14.55 -0.84 29.74
N VAL A 154 -14.24 -0.18 28.62
CA VAL A 154 -15.09 0.87 28.06
C VAL A 154 -16.33 0.25 27.43
N GLU A 155 -17.51 0.81 27.72
CA GLU A 155 -18.77 0.34 27.14
C GLU A 155 -18.85 0.61 25.64
N GLU A 156 -19.67 -0.21 24.94
CA GLU A 156 -19.86 -0.05 23.50
C GLU A 156 -20.47 1.33 23.18
N GLY A 157 -19.79 2.09 22.31
CA GLY A 157 -20.20 3.45 21.93
C GLY A 157 -19.50 4.56 22.72
N GLU A 158 -18.86 4.27 23.83
CA GLU A 158 -18.03 5.23 24.55
C GLU A 158 -16.61 5.33 23.98
N LYS A 159 -15.94 6.45 24.26
CA LYS A 159 -14.57 6.71 23.82
C LYS A 159 -13.59 6.37 24.95
N GLY A 160 -12.80 5.33 24.76
CA GLY A 160 -11.72 4.99 25.67
C GLY A 160 -10.41 5.76 25.41
N PRO A 161 -9.35 5.42 26.16
CA PRO A 161 -8.06 6.10 26.07
C PRO A 161 -7.41 6.03 24.68
N LEU A 162 -7.53 4.90 23.99
CA LEU A 162 -6.94 4.70 22.65
C LEU A 162 -7.65 5.58 21.60
N VAL A 163 -8.98 5.58 21.62
CA VAL A 163 -9.78 6.42 20.72
C VAL A 163 -9.55 7.90 21.01
N ARG A 164 -9.49 8.31 22.28
CA ARG A 164 -9.19 9.70 22.68
C ARG A 164 -7.79 10.12 22.22
N ARG A 165 -6.79 9.25 22.30
CA ARG A 165 -5.45 9.54 21.81
C ARG A 165 -5.44 9.74 20.29
N LEU A 166 -6.14 8.88 19.53
CA LEU A 166 -6.27 9.08 18.08
C LEU A 166 -6.90 10.45 17.77
N GLU A 167 -8.00 10.77 18.45
CA GLU A 167 -8.72 12.05 18.26
C GLU A 167 -7.91 13.27 18.73
N GLY A 168 -6.97 13.08 19.66
CA GLY A 168 -6.03 14.13 20.11
C GLY A 168 -5.08 14.63 19.02
N TYR A 169 -4.87 13.82 17.97
CA TYR A 169 -4.15 14.26 16.75
C TYR A 169 -5.08 14.94 15.73
N GLY A 170 -6.32 15.21 16.11
CA GLY A 170 -7.35 15.73 15.21
C GLY A 170 -7.88 14.69 14.24
N GLU A 171 -8.47 15.16 13.14
CA GLU A 171 -8.96 14.28 12.09
C GLU A 171 -7.80 13.64 11.33
N LEU A 172 -7.87 12.31 11.13
CA LEU A 172 -6.88 11.58 10.34
C LEU A 172 -6.93 12.06 8.88
N LEU A 173 -5.83 12.57 8.39
CA LEU A 173 -5.69 12.96 7.00
C LEU A 173 -5.68 11.71 6.10
N THR A 174 -6.52 11.69 5.08
CA THR A 174 -6.71 10.52 4.26
C THR A 174 -6.25 10.76 2.83
N TRP A 175 -5.03 10.33 2.53
CA TRP A 175 -4.42 10.51 1.22
C TRP A 175 -4.64 9.28 0.36
N VAL A 176 -5.51 9.40 -0.62
CA VAL A 176 -5.80 8.30 -1.53
C VAL A 176 -5.34 8.69 -2.93
N VAL A 177 -4.50 7.84 -3.52
CA VAL A 177 -4.09 7.93 -4.91
C VAL A 177 -4.80 6.83 -5.69
N GLY A 178 -5.56 7.19 -6.69
CA GLY A 178 -6.28 6.25 -7.55
C GLY A 178 -5.43 5.66 -8.66
N ALA A 179 -6.00 4.70 -9.38
CA ALA A 179 -5.31 3.98 -10.45
C ALA A 179 -5.00 4.88 -11.66
N PHE A 180 -5.79 5.90 -11.88
CA PHE A 180 -5.62 6.88 -12.96
C PHE A 180 -5.01 8.20 -12.44
N GLN A 181 -4.32 8.15 -11.31
CA GLN A 181 -3.61 9.26 -10.66
C GLN A 181 -4.51 10.35 -10.08
N GLU A 182 -5.82 10.10 -9.98
CA GLU A 182 -6.73 10.95 -9.23
C GLU A 182 -6.37 10.90 -7.73
N GLY A 183 -6.49 12.03 -7.05
CA GLY A 183 -6.23 12.17 -5.61
C GLY A 183 -7.50 12.46 -4.82
N SER A 184 -7.52 12.07 -3.52
CA SER A 184 -8.50 12.53 -2.57
C SER A 184 -8.37 14.06 -2.33
N ARG A 185 -9.42 14.65 -1.80
CA ARG A 185 -9.42 16.08 -1.45
C ARG A 185 -8.29 16.42 -0.49
N ASP A 186 -8.09 15.60 0.54
CA ASP A 186 -7.02 15.81 1.52
C ASP A 186 -5.64 15.74 0.88
N LEU A 187 -5.43 14.86 -0.12
CA LEU A 187 -4.19 14.81 -0.86
C LEU A 187 -3.97 16.09 -1.69
N HIS A 188 -5.02 16.61 -2.32
CA HIS A 188 -4.92 17.88 -3.04
C HIS A 188 -4.61 19.05 -2.10
N ASN A 189 -5.31 19.13 -0.97
CA ASN A 189 -5.07 20.14 0.05
C ASN A 189 -3.64 20.07 0.60
N LEU A 190 -3.12 18.84 0.84
CA LEU A 190 -1.72 18.64 1.21
C LEU A 190 -0.78 19.26 0.19
N ILE A 191 -0.91 18.87 -1.09
CA ILE A 191 0.03 19.33 -2.14
C ILE A 191 -0.01 20.86 -2.30
N GLU A 192 -1.17 21.48 -2.15
CA GLU A 192 -1.32 22.94 -2.14
C GLU A 192 -0.61 23.56 -0.93
N MET A 193 -0.85 23.05 0.27
CA MET A 193 -0.19 23.50 1.50
C MET A 193 1.34 23.36 1.42
N LEU A 194 1.84 22.23 0.87
CA LEU A 194 3.28 22.04 0.68
C LEU A 194 3.86 23.07 -0.28
N ALA A 195 3.16 23.38 -1.36
CA ALA A 195 3.61 24.38 -2.33
C ALA A 195 3.61 25.78 -1.73
N ASP A 196 2.60 26.12 -0.93
CA ASP A 196 2.52 27.39 -0.21
C ASP A 196 3.67 27.57 0.77
N ASN A 197 3.92 26.54 1.59
CA ASN A 197 5.02 26.58 2.55
C ASN A 197 6.38 26.70 1.86
N LYS A 198 6.63 25.93 0.78
CA LYS A 198 7.87 26.02 0.01
C LYS A 198 8.06 27.38 -0.62
N ALA A 199 7.00 27.94 -1.22
CA ALA A 199 7.03 29.27 -1.82
C ALA A 199 7.40 30.33 -0.77
N ALA A 200 6.78 30.25 0.40
CA ALA A 200 7.06 31.17 1.48
C ALA A 200 8.51 31.04 2.03
N VAL A 201 9.02 29.82 2.20
CA VAL A 201 10.43 29.61 2.58
C VAL A 201 11.40 30.23 1.57
N ILE A 202 11.14 30.04 0.26
CA ILE A 202 11.94 30.67 -0.81
C ILE A 202 11.84 32.20 -0.75
N GLY A 203 10.65 32.72 -0.52
CA GLY A 203 10.40 34.17 -0.37
C GLY A 203 11.23 34.75 0.77
N LEU A 204 11.19 34.12 1.94
CA LEU A 204 11.98 34.52 3.12
C LEU A 204 13.49 34.52 2.83
N GLN A 205 14.00 33.49 2.17
CA GLN A 205 15.42 33.39 1.78
C GLN A 205 15.85 34.51 0.83
N ARG A 206 14.94 35.03 0.03
CA ARG A 206 15.18 36.13 -0.94
C ARG A 206 14.82 37.52 -0.40
N GLY A 207 14.37 37.60 0.86
CA GLY A 207 13.94 38.85 1.47
C GLY A 207 12.71 39.50 0.81
N ARG A 208 11.86 38.72 0.15
CA ARG A 208 10.60 39.17 -0.47
C ARG A 208 9.52 38.09 -0.39
N GLU A 209 8.29 38.44 -0.58
CA GLU A 209 7.22 37.46 -0.75
C GLU A 209 7.40 36.70 -2.09
N ALA A 210 7.04 35.41 -2.05
CA ALA A 210 6.99 34.61 -3.27
C ALA A 210 5.87 35.08 -4.17
N SER A 211 6.11 35.12 -5.49
CA SER A 211 5.08 35.45 -6.44
C SER A 211 4.11 34.28 -6.68
N ASP A 212 2.88 34.58 -7.11
CA ASP A 212 1.90 33.58 -7.52
C ASP A 212 2.46 32.66 -8.63
N HIS A 213 3.31 33.19 -9.48
CA HIS A 213 3.96 32.43 -10.53
C HIS A 213 4.94 31.36 -9.93
N GLU A 214 5.78 31.75 -8.99
CA GLU A 214 6.70 30.82 -8.29
C GLU A 214 5.91 29.75 -7.54
N ARG A 215 4.87 30.12 -6.81
CA ARG A 215 3.95 29.19 -6.16
C ARG A 215 3.33 28.20 -7.16
N SER A 216 2.85 28.69 -8.29
CA SER A 216 2.22 27.88 -9.35
C SER A 216 3.21 26.89 -9.97
N GLN A 217 4.46 27.30 -10.18
CA GLN A 217 5.53 26.42 -10.66
C GLN A 217 5.83 25.30 -9.68
N ILE A 218 5.94 25.60 -8.39
CA ILE A 218 6.18 24.61 -7.32
C ILE A 218 5.02 23.62 -7.28
N LEU A 219 3.79 24.11 -7.24
CA LEU A 219 2.58 23.29 -7.22
C LEU A 219 2.51 22.34 -8.43
N SER A 220 2.79 22.86 -9.62
CA SER A 220 2.83 22.07 -10.85
C SER A 220 3.93 21.01 -10.80
N GLY A 221 5.11 21.36 -10.28
CA GLY A 221 6.23 20.45 -10.05
C GLY A 221 5.86 19.29 -9.11
N TYR A 222 5.23 19.60 -7.98
CA TYR A 222 4.80 18.62 -7.00
C TYR A 222 3.74 17.65 -7.56
N ARG A 223 2.73 18.20 -8.23
CA ARG A 223 1.70 17.39 -8.92
C ARG A 223 2.31 16.46 -9.97
N ARG A 224 3.25 16.96 -10.76
CA ARG A 224 3.97 16.17 -11.77
C ARG A 224 4.79 15.06 -11.14
N THR A 225 5.53 15.34 -10.08
CA THR A 225 6.36 14.36 -9.36
C THR A 225 5.49 13.22 -8.83
N LEU A 226 4.39 13.54 -8.15
CA LEU A 226 3.48 12.54 -7.59
C LEU A 226 2.83 11.70 -8.70
N SER A 227 2.31 12.34 -9.75
CA SER A 227 1.68 11.64 -10.87
C SER A 227 2.66 10.72 -11.59
N THR A 228 3.87 11.20 -11.89
CA THR A 228 4.91 10.40 -12.58
C THR A 228 5.33 9.22 -11.70
N THR A 229 5.52 9.43 -10.40
CA THR A 229 5.89 8.35 -9.47
C THR A 229 4.79 7.32 -9.35
N SER A 230 3.53 7.74 -9.24
CA SER A 230 2.38 6.85 -9.18
C SER A 230 2.24 6.01 -10.46
N ALA A 231 2.42 6.62 -11.62
CA ALA A 231 2.41 5.92 -12.91
C ALA A 231 3.55 4.89 -13.01
N ARG A 232 4.77 5.28 -12.66
CA ARG A 232 5.94 4.38 -12.64
C ARG A 232 5.74 3.21 -11.66
N ALA A 233 5.24 3.49 -10.47
CA ALA A 233 4.97 2.49 -9.45
C ALA A 233 3.92 1.48 -9.93
N SER A 234 2.85 1.94 -10.58
CA SER A 234 1.79 1.08 -11.14
C SER A 234 2.32 0.23 -12.31
N SER A 235 3.09 0.82 -13.22
CA SER A 235 3.71 0.10 -14.34
C SER A 235 4.73 -0.93 -13.85
N GLY A 236 5.58 -0.58 -12.90
CA GLY A 236 6.54 -1.50 -12.29
C GLY A 236 5.85 -2.67 -11.57
N CYS A 237 4.75 -2.41 -10.88
CA CYS A 237 3.92 -3.44 -10.27
C CYS A 237 3.35 -4.40 -11.33
N LEU A 238 2.82 -3.89 -12.43
CA LEU A 238 2.26 -4.68 -13.52
C LEU A 238 3.33 -5.55 -14.18
N LEU A 239 4.47 -4.95 -14.56
CA LEU A 239 5.57 -5.68 -15.21
C LEU A 239 6.16 -6.77 -14.28
N GLY A 240 6.35 -6.47 -13.00
CA GLY A 240 6.82 -7.45 -12.03
C GLY A 240 5.85 -8.63 -11.86
N ARG A 241 4.55 -8.39 -11.94
CA ARG A 241 3.52 -9.45 -11.89
C ARG A 241 3.49 -10.30 -13.15
N ILE A 242 3.59 -9.68 -14.33
CA ILE A 242 3.68 -10.39 -15.60
C ILE A 242 4.92 -11.30 -15.63
N ALA A 243 6.08 -10.79 -15.20
CA ALA A 243 7.31 -11.56 -15.12
C ALA A 243 7.14 -12.80 -14.22
N LYS A 244 6.56 -12.65 -13.03
CA LYS A 244 6.33 -13.76 -12.08
C LYS A 244 5.35 -14.81 -12.59
N VAL A 245 4.30 -14.40 -13.32
CA VAL A 245 3.38 -15.33 -13.98
C VAL A 245 4.15 -16.14 -15.04
N GLY A 246 5.01 -15.49 -15.83
CA GLY A 246 5.87 -16.13 -16.81
C GLY A 246 6.88 -17.09 -16.19
N GLU A 247 7.52 -16.72 -15.07
CA GLU A 247 8.44 -17.61 -14.32
C GLU A 247 7.70 -18.82 -13.75
N GLY A 248 6.51 -18.63 -13.19
CA GLY A 248 5.67 -19.72 -12.70
C GLY A 248 5.28 -20.71 -13.80
N GLN A 249 4.96 -20.23 -14.99
CA GLN A 249 4.65 -21.07 -16.15
C GLN A 249 5.88 -21.86 -16.62
N ARG A 250 7.06 -21.22 -16.72
CA ARG A 250 8.33 -21.90 -17.08
C ARG A 250 8.70 -22.94 -16.05
N ALA A 251 8.56 -22.66 -14.75
CA ALA A 251 8.83 -23.63 -13.68
C ALA A 251 7.84 -24.81 -13.71
N ALA A 252 6.56 -24.57 -14.03
CA ALA A 252 5.57 -25.62 -14.20
C ALA A 252 5.88 -26.48 -15.43
N ALA A 253 6.28 -25.89 -16.55
CA ALA A 253 6.69 -26.60 -17.76
C ALA A 253 7.92 -27.48 -17.50
N LYS A 254 8.95 -26.97 -16.81
CA LYS A 254 10.13 -27.74 -16.43
C LYS A 254 9.77 -28.94 -15.52
N ARG A 255 8.88 -28.76 -14.55
CA ARG A 255 8.40 -29.87 -13.69
C ARG A 255 7.66 -30.94 -14.47
N ARG A 256 6.79 -30.52 -15.41
CA ARG A 256 6.08 -31.48 -16.29
C ARG A 256 7.04 -32.27 -17.17
N ALA A 257 8.02 -31.59 -17.79
CA ALA A 257 9.04 -32.24 -18.62
C ALA A 257 9.89 -33.24 -17.80
N TRP A 258 10.25 -32.87 -16.56
CA TRP A 258 10.97 -33.77 -15.66
C TRP A 258 10.13 -35.00 -15.29
N ALA A 259 8.85 -34.82 -14.92
CA ALA A 259 7.96 -35.91 -14.57
C ALA A 259 7.72 -36.88 -15.74
N LEU A 260 7.66 -36.37 -16.97
CA LEU A 260 7.56 -37.21 -18.17
C LEU A 260 8.81 -38.08 -18.36
N LYS A 261 10.01 -37.48 -18.26
CA LYS A 261 11.27 -38.25 -18.36
C LYS A 261 11.39 -39.35 -17.29
N GLU A 262 10.96 -39.03 -16.06
CA GLU A 262 10.96 -39.98 -14.96
C GLU A 262 9.99 -41.14 -15.21
N ALA A 263 8.80 -40.84 -15.73
CA ALA A 263 7.83 -41.87 -16.11
C ALA A 263 8.35 -42.78 -17.25
N GLU A 264 9.01 -42.21 -18.26
CA GLU A 264 9.66 -42.96 -19.35
C GLU A 264 10.74 -43.86 -18.81
N ARG A 265 11.63 -43.38 -17.94
CA ARG A 265 12.67 -44.17 -17.28
C ARG A 265 12.09 -45.40 -16.53
N HIS A 266 11.08 -45.19 -15.70
CA HIS A 266 10.42 -46.29 -14.99
C HIS A 266 9.69 -47.26 -15.92
N GLN A 267 9.22 -46.81 -17.05
CA GLN A 267 8.63 -47.71 -18.04
C GLN A 267 9.69 -48.58 -18.74
N GLU A 268 10.84 -48.01 -19.04
CA GLU A 268 11.98 -48.74 -19.58
C GLU A 268 12.55 -49.79 -18.58
N GLU A 269 12.72 -49.40 -17.32
CA GLU A 269 13.14 -50.31 -16.23
C GLU A 269 12.17 -51.50 -16.09
N ARG A 270 10.82 -51.24 -16.13
CA ARG A 270 9.84 -52.33 -16.09
C ARG A 270 9.92 -53.20 -17.31
N ARG A 271 10.12 -52.66 -18.49
CA ARG A 271 10.30 -53.46 -19.73
C ARG A 271 11.57 -54.30 -19.70
N ALA A 272 12.67 -53.75 -19.16
CA ALA A 272 13.91 -54.48 -18.99
C ALA A 272 13.76 -55.66 -17.98
N HIS A 273 13.12 -55.38 -16.86
CA HIS A 273 12.83 -56.39 -15.83
C HIS A 273 11.94 -57.50 -16.37
N TRP A 274 10.89 -57.15 -17.15
CA TRP A 274 10.02 -58.14 -17.78
C TRP A 274 10.77 -59.02 -18.79
N ARG A 275 11.65 -58.46 -19.64
CA ARG A 275 12.49 -59.22 -20.58
C ARG A 275 13.44 -60.18 -19.86
N ALA A 276 14.06 -59.75 -18.79
CA ALA A 276 14.95 -60.62 -18.00
C ALA A 276 14.20 -61.81 -17.40
N HIS A 277 12.96 -61.63 -16.92
CA HIS A 277 12.18 -62.71 -16.35
C HIS A 277 11.62 -63.69 -17.40
N VAL A 278 11.28 -63.21 -18.58
CA VAL A 278 10.79 -64.09 -19.69
C VAL A 278 11.92 -64.99 -20.21
N HIS A 279 13.17 -64.51 -20.26
CA HIS A 279 14.30 -65.35 -20.66
C HIS A 279 14.67 -66.42 -19.63
N CYS A 280 14.54 -66.16 -18.34
CA CYS A 280 14.82 -67.12 -17.30
C CYS A 280 13.78 -68.26 -17.21
N SER A 281 12.56 -68.02 -17.71
CA SER A 281 11.49 -69.06 -17.69
C SER A 281 11.50 -70.00 -18.90
N GLY A 282 12.32 -69.73 -19.93
CA GLY A 282 12.35 -70.49 -21.18
C GLY A 282 13.44 -71.62 -21.21
N GLU A 283 14.38 -71.68 -20.25
CA GLU A 283 15.47 -72.68 -20.27
C GLU A 283 15.27 -73.88 -19.33
N GLY A 284 14.07 -74.04 -18.77
CA GLY A 284 13.75 -75.13 -17.84
C GLY A 284 12.90 -76.27 -18.41
N GLY A 285 12.85 -76.47 -19.74
CA GLY A 285 12.05 -77.48 -20.39
C GLY A 285 12.84 -78.37 -21.37
N ASN A 286 13.66 -79.29 -20.83
CA ASN A 286 14.09 -80.51 -21.53
C ASN A 286 14.26 -81.67 -20.52
#